data_dc6b59d53c838f766419f1fade208aa2
#
_entry.id   dc6b59d53c838f766419f1fade208aa2
#
_cell.length_a   1.000
_cell.length_b   1.000
_cell.length_c   1.000
_cell.angle_alpha   90.00
_cell.angle_beta   90.00
_cell.angle_gamma   90.00
#
_symmetry.space_group_name_H-M   'P 1'
#
loop_
_entity.id
_entity.type
_entity.pdbx_description
1 polymer ?
#
loop_
_entity_poly.entity_id
_entity_poly.type
_entity_poly.pdbx_seq_one_letter_code
_entity_poly.pdbx_strand_id
1 'polypeptide(L)' 'MKSVSGKTLCKIVEKNGWVLKRVSGSHHIYSKTGIRAILSIPVHGNKDLPIGTLKGILKDADLSLEDIS' A
#
# COMPACT_ATOMS: atom_id res chain seq x y z
N MET A 1 11.40 1.61 -13.82
CA MET A 1 10.67 1.43 -12.56
C MET A 1 9.22 1.84 -12.75
N LYS A 2 8.31 1.01 -12.32
CA LYS A 2 6.89 1.27 -12.50
C LYS A 2 6.35 2.10 -11.35
N SER A 3 5.60 3.15 -11.64
CA SER A 3 4.90 3.91 -10.60
C SER A 3 3.46 3.41 -10.50
N VAL A 4 2.89 3.50 -9.31
CA VAL A 4 1.51 3.10 -9.06
C VAL A 4 0.81 4.16 -8.21
N SER A 5 -0.50 4.27 -8.39
CA SER A 5 -1.32 5.12 -7.55
C SER A 5 -1.57 4.42 -6.21
N GLY A 6 -1.96 5.21 -5.20
CA GLY A 6 -2.35 4.64 -3.92
C GLY A 6 -3.50 3.67 -4.06
N LYS A 7 -4.46 3.99 -4.93
CA LYS A 7 -5.61 3.13 -5.20
C LYS A 7 -5.18 1.77 -5.73
N THR A 8 -4.24 1.75 -6.67
CA THR A 8 -3.70 0.51 -7.24
C THR A 8 -2.95 -0.28 -6.18
N LEU A 9 -2.14 0.40 -5.36
CA LEU A 9 -1.39 -0.27 -4.30
C LEU A 9 -2.33 -0.91 -3.27
N CYS A 10 -3.44 -0.25 -2.95
CA CYS A 10 -4.45 -0.84 -2.06
C CYS A 10 -4.94 -2.18 -2.59
N LYS A 11 -5.23 -2.27 -3.88
CA LYS A 11 -5.65 -3.53 -4.49
C LYS A 11 -4.58 -4.59 -4.41
N ILE A 12 -3.33 -4.20 -4.60
CA ILE A 12 -2.21 -5.13 -4.55
C ILE A 12 -2.03 -5.71 -3.15
N VAL A 13 -2.06 -4.87 -2.11
CA VAL A 13 -1.89 -5.36 -0.74
C VAL A 13 -3.08 -6.22 -0.33
N GLU A 14 -4.29 -5.89 -0.78
CA GLU A 14 -5.48 -6.71 -0.51
C GLU A 14 -5.33 -8.13 -1.09
N LYS A 15 -4.76 -8.25 -2.28
CA LYS A 15 -4.49 -9.56 -2.89
C LYS A 15 -3.47 -10.36 -2.09
N ASN A 16 -2.64 -9.68 -1.30
CA ASN A 16 -1.60 -10.32 -0.50
C ASN A 16 -2.01 -10.53 0.96
N GLY A 17 -3.31 -10.43 1.24
CA GLY A 17 -3.83 -10.77 2.56
C GLY A 17 -3.99 -9.61 3.52
N TRP A 18 -3.70 -8.38 3.08
CA TRP A 18 -3.90 -7.20 3.91
C TRP A 18 -5.36 -6.79 3.91
N VAL A 19 -5.85 -6.35 5.06
CA VAL A 19 -7.27 -6.01 5.25
C VAL A 19 -7.38 -4.54 5.62
N LEU A 20 -8.29 -3.83 4.94
CA LEU A 20 -8.58 -2.44 5.25
C LEU A 20 -9.24 -2.35 6.60
N LYS A 21 -8.63 -1.60 7.51
CA LYS A 21 -9.15 -1.39 8.87
C LYS A 21 -9.95 -0.11 8.97
N ARG A 22 -9.48 0.95 8.34
CA ARG A 22 -10.18 2.22 8.37
C ARG A 22 -9.62 3.16 7.31
N VAL A 23 -10.37 4.21 7.02
CA VAL A 23 -9.91 5.30 6.17
C VAL A 23 -9.85 6.54 7.03
N SER A 24 -8.67 7.16 7.11
CA SER A 24 -8.45 8.38 7.87
C SER A 24 -8.06 9.48 6.89
N GLY A 25 -9.00 10.37 6.55
CA GLY A 25 -8.78 11.35 5.50
C GLY A 25 -8.51 10.66 4.18
N SER A 26 -7.36 10.95 3.58
CA SER A 26 -6.95 10.30 2.33
C SER A 26 -6.08 9.07 2.56
N HIS A 27 -5.87 8.67 3.82
CA HIS A 27 -5.04 7.50 4.15
C HIS A 27 -5.89 6.27 4.39
N HIS A 28 -5.59 5.19 3.67
CA HIS A 28 -6.22 3.89 3.86
C HIS A 28 -5.32 3.04 4.75
N ILE A 29 -5.84 2.61 5.90
CA ILE A 29 -5.06 1.89 6.90
C ILE A 29 -5.33 0.40 6.79
N TYR A 30 -4.28 -0.36 6.56
CA TYR A 30 -4.35 -1.82 6.39
C TYR A 30 -3.59 -2.54 7.49
N SER A 31 -4.09 -3.71 7.86
CA SER A 31 -3.37 -4.60 8.75
C SER A 31 -3.46 -6.03 8.22
N LYS A 32 -2.59 -6.90 8.74
CA LYS A 32 -2.56 -8.31 8.35
C LYS A 32 -2.37 -9.16 9.59
N THR A 33 -3.16 -10.23 9.71
CA THR A 33 -3.10 -11.14 10.84
C THR A 33 -1.69 -11.74 10.99
N GLY A 34 -1.14 -11.67 12.19
CA GLY A 34 0.21 -12.18 12.46
C GLY A 34 1.32 -11.21 12.12
N ILE A 35 0.99 -10.04 11.56
CA ILE A 35 1.98 -9.02 11.19
C ILE A 35 1.74 -7.78 12.05
N ARG A 36 2.79 -7.28 12.69
CA ARG A 36 2.69 -6.08 13.53
C ARG A 36 2.64 -4.80 12.70
N ALA A 37 3.25 -4.80 11.54
CA ALA A 37 3.30 -3.63 10.69
C ALA A 37 1.90 -3.23 10.24
N ILE A 38 1.67 -1.93 10.17
CA ILE A 38 0.41 -1.36 9.68
C ILE A 38 0.76 -0.50 8.47
N LEU A 39 0.01 -0.67 7.39
CA LEU A 39 0.22 0.11 6.19
C LEU A 39 -0.67 1.34 6.21
N SER A 40 -0.10 2.49 5.89
CA SER A 40 -0.85 3.72 5.70
C SER A 40 -0.61 4.16 4.25
N ILE A 41 -1.61 3.96 3.39
CA ILE A 41 -1.49 4.21 1.95
C ILE A 41 -2.25 5.48 1.61
N PRO A 42 -1.55 6.55 1.21
CA PRO A 42 -2.23 7.77 0.78
C PRO A 42 -2.91 7.55 -0.57
N VAL A 43 -4.18 7.92 -0.65
CA VAL A 43 -4.95 7.79 -1.89
C VAL A 43 -5.45 9.18 -2.28
N HIS A 44 -4.91 9.73 -3.35
CA HIS A 44 -5.27 11.04 -3.86
C HIS A 44 -5.76 10.90 -5.30
N GLY A 45 -6.99 10.41 -5.46
CA GLY A 45 -7.55 10.13 -6.78
C GLY A 45 -6.69 9.12 -7.52
N ASN A 46 -6.25 9.48 -8.72
CA ASN A 46 -5.42 8.59 -9.55
C ASN A 46 -3.95 8.99 -9.54
N LYS A 47 -3.54 9.82 -8.59
CA LYS A 47 -2.14 10.24 -8.50
C LYS A 47 -1.24 9.09 -8.09
N ASP A 48 -0.09 8.99 -8.76
CA ASP A 48 0.92 8.01 -8.42
C ASP A 48 1.61 8.40 -7.11
N LEU A 49 2.01 7.37 -6.35
CA LEU A 49 2.75 7.57 -5.12
C LEU A 49 4.18 8.02 -5.42
N PRO A 50 4.74 8.93 -4.61
CA PRO A 50 6.18 9.20 -4.68
C PRO A 50 6.95 7.90 -4.45
N ILE A 51 8.05 7.71 -5.15
CA ILE A 51 8.78 6.45 -5.11
C ILE A 51 9.27 6.08 -3.71
N GLY A 52 9.69 7.07 -2.93
CA GLY A 52 10.12 6.81 -1.54
C GLY A 52 8.99 6.29 -0.68
N THR A 53 7.79 6.87 -0.84
CA THR A 53 6.59 6.42 -0.13
C THR A 53 6.23 4.99 -0.55
N LEU A 54 6.23 4.73 -1.85
CA LEU A 54 5.93 3.41 -2.39
C LEU A 54 6.89 2.35 -1.85
N LYS A 55 8.19 2.63 -1.88
CA LYS A 55 9.19 1.68 -1.39
C LYS A 55 9.02 1.40 0.10
N GLY A 56 8.72 2.43 0.89
CA GLY A 56 8.49 2.26 2.32
C GLY A 56 7.30 1.36 2.61
N ILE A 57 6.20 1.56 1.89
CA ILE A 57 5.01 0.72 2.07
C ILE A 57 5.29 -0.72 1.64
N LEU A 58 5.95 -0.92 0.50
CA LEU A 58 6.30 -2.26 0.03
C LEU A 58 7.18 -3.00 1.03
N LYS A 59 8.15 -2.30 1.62
CA LYS A 59 9.01 -2.88 2.65
C LYS A 59 8.20 -3.35 3.85
N ASP A 60 7.28 -2.52 4.34
CA ASP A 60 6.44 -2.87 5.47
C ASP A 60 5.48 -4.01 5.14
N ALA A 61 5.06 -4.11 3.90
CA ALA A 61 4.17 -5.17 3.43
C ALA A 61 4.90 -6.45 3.05
N ASP A 62 6.23 -6.45 3.14
CA ASP A 62 7.08 -7.56 2.70
C ASP A 62 6.88 -7.87 1.21
N LEU A 63 6.72 -6.83 0.42
CA LEU A 63 6.56 -6.93 -1.02
C LEU A 63 7.75 -6.27 -1.71
N SER A 64 8.01 -6.66 -2.95
CA SER A 64 9.05 -6.04 -3.76
C SER A 64 8.44 -5.29 -4.93
N LEU A 65 9.27 -4.50 -5.63
CA LEU A 65 8.82 -3.83 -6.84
C LEU A 65 8.38 -4.83 -7.91
N GLU A 66 8.93 -6.02 -7.89
CA GLU A 66 8.56 -7.08 -8.83
C GLU A 66 7.12 -7.53 -8.62
N ASP A 67 6.64 -7.48 -7.39
CA ASP A 67 5.28 -7.91 -7.06
C ASP A 67 4.21 -6.98 -7.63
N ILE A 68 4.60 -5.77 -8.02
CA ILE A 68 3.67 -4.78 -8.57
C ILE A 68 3.90 -4.53 -10.06
N SER A 69 4.80 -5.25 -10.67
CA SER A 69 5.10 -5.13 -12.09
C SER A 69 3.99 -5.67 -12.98
#